data_1469f207c6a926e9b98b9fe4309aa9f0
#
_entry.id   1469f207c6a926e9b98b9fe4309aa9f0
#
_cell.length_a   1.000
_cell.length_b   1.000
_cell.length_c   1.000
_cell.angle_alpha   90.00
_cell.angle_beta   90.00
_cell.angle_gamma   90.00
#
_symmetry.space_group_name_H-M   'P 1'
#
loop_
_entity.id
_entity.type
_entity.pdbx_description
1 polymer ?
#
loop_
_entity_poly.entity_id
_entity_poly.type
_entity_poly.pdbx_seq_one_letter_code
_entity_poly.pdbx_strand_id
1 'polypeptide(L)'
;MEMVIKTFRDIIDRQKDIEKLEEMKKYIEKRIQKLEEREKENEQAPRYVMKAGHEVLEIKPVGKITYQLEKVRCGKPNCEKCPHGPYWYGYKRVSGKLVSFYVGKELPKIVNRKKLL
;
A
#
# COMPACT_ATOMS: atom_id res chain seq x y z
N MET A 1 -8.14 -19.83 -16.50
CA MET A 1 -9.30 -19.16 -15.90
C MET A 1 -10.64 -19.52 -16.52
N GLU A 2 -10.73 -19.71 -17.83
CA GLU A 2 -11.99 -20.12 -18.47
C GLU A 2 -12.55 -21.44 -17.95
N MET A 3 -11.70 -22.43 -17.65
CA MET A 3 -12.11 -23.72 -17.09
C MET A 3 -12.75 -23.56 -15.70
N VAL A 4 -12.22 -22.68 -14.85
CA VAL A 4 -12.74 -22.43 -13.50
C VAL A 4 -14.11 -21.76 -13.56
N ILE A 5 -14.26 -20.78 -14.47
CA ILE A 5 -15.54 -20.07 -14.67
C ILE A 5 -16.61 -21.03 -15.21
N LYS A 6 -16.22 -21.90 -16.14
CA LYS A 6 -17.12 -22.88 -16.70
C LYS A 6 -17.63 -23.88 -15.64
N THR A 7 -16.72 -24.38 -14.80
CA THR A 7 -17.06 -25.30 -13.70
C THR A 7 -17.99 -24.61 -12.70
N PHE A 8 -17.74 -23.35 -12.39
CA PHE A 8 -18.57 -22.56 -11.50
C PHE A 8 -19.99 -22.36 -12.08
N ARG A 9 -20.09 -22.05 -13.35
CA ARG A 9 -21.36 -21.92 -14.06
C ARG A 9 -22.14 -23.25 -14.02
N ASP A 10 -21.46 -24.36 -14.27
CA ASP A 10 -22.08 -25.69 -14.25
C ASP A 10 -22.67 -26.00 -12.87
N ILE A 11 -21.97 -25.66 -11.79
CA ILE A 11 -22.44 -25.83 -10.41
C ILE A 11 -23.71 -25.01 -10.18
N ILE A 12 -23.72 -23.77 -10.61
CA ILE A 12 -24.86 -22.86 -10.45
C ILE A 12 -26.04 -23.35 -11.28
N ASP A 13 -25.82 -23.74 -12.53
CA ASP A 13 -26.86 -24.22 -13.44
C ASP A 13 -27.51 -25.51 -12.97
N ARG A 14 -26.78 -26.36 -12.26
CA ARG A 14 -27.29 -27.60 -11.67
C ARG A 14 -28.12 -27.38 -10.41
N GLN A 15 -27.95 -26.21 -9.78
CA GLN A 15 -28.66 -25.91 -8.55
C GLN A 15 -30.11 -25.55 -8.86
N LYS A 16 -31.06 -26.33 -8.34
CA LYS A 16 -32.50 -26.11 -8.54
C LYS A 16 -33.19 -25.41 -7.39
N ASP A 17 -32.49 -25.27 -6.26
CA ASP A 17 -33.04 -24.65 -5.06
C ASP A 17 -32.71 -23.14 -5.06
N ILE A 18 -33.77 -22.33 -5.11
CA ILE A 18 -33.66 -20.88 -5.14
C ILE A 18 -33.01 -20.33 -3.87
N GLU A 19 -33.30 -20.90 -2.70
CA GLU A 19 -32.72 -20.48 -1.42
C GLU A 19 -31.21 -20.66 -1.42
N LYS A 20 -30.72 -21.78 -1.95
CA LYS A 20 -29.27 -22.04 -2.05
C LYS A 20 -28.60 -21.12 -3.03
N LEU A 21 -29.24 -20.77 -4.13
CA LEU A 21 -28.72 -19.80 -5.09
C LEU A 21 -28.62 -18.40 -4.47
N GLU A 22 -29.58 -18.01 -3.66
CA GLU A 22 -29.56 -16.74 -2.93
C GLU A 22 -28.45 -16.70 -1.89
N GLU A 23 -28.22 -17.81 -1.19
CA GLU A 23 -27.10 -17.91 -0.25
C GLU A 23 -25.75 -17.78 -0.95
N MET A 24 -25.60 -18.43 -2.11
CA MET A 24 -24.40 -18.29 -2.94
C MET A 24 -24.19 -16.86 -3.40
N LYS A 25 -25.26 -16.19 -3.79
CA LYS A 25 -25.23 -14.79 -4.19
C LYS A 25 -24.74 -13.90 -3.04
N LYS A 26 -25.29 -14.08 -1.85
CA LYS A 26 -24.88 -13.32 -0.65
C LYS A 26 -23.41 -13.56 -0.31
N TYR A 27 -22.95 -14.77 -0.43
CA TYR A 27 -21.55 -15.11 -0.17
C TYR A 27 -20.62 -14.41 -1.17
N ILE A 28 -20.99 -14.43 -2.44
CA ILE A 28 -20.21 -13.76 -3.50
C ILE A 28 -20.17 -12.25 -3.25
N GLU A 29 -21.30 -11.63 -2.90
CA GLU A 29 -21.37 -10.20 -2.60
C GLU A 29 -20.48 -9.81 -1.42
N LYS A 30 -20.47 -10.63 -0.36
CA LYS A 30 -19.58 -10.41 0.79
C LYS A 30 -18.11 -10.49 0.40
N ARG A 31 -17.76 -11.44 -0.46
CA ARG A 31 -16.37 -11.61 -0.92
C ARG A 31 -15.92 -10.43 -1.76
N ILE A 32 -16.78 -9.96 -2.65
CA ILE A 32 -16.51 -8.77 -3.47
C ILE A 32 -16.28 -7.56 -2.57
N GLN A 33 -17.16 -7.35 -1.59
CA GLN A 33 -17.03 -6.24 -0.64
C GLN A 33 -15.71 -6.28 0.12
N LYS A 34 -15.29 -7.44 0.60
CA LYS A 34 -14.00 -7.59 1.29
C LYS A 34 -12.82 -7.25 0.39
N LEU A 35 -12.86 -7.67 -0.86
CA LEU A 35 -11.80 -7.38 -1.82
C LEU A 35 -11.74 -5.90 -2.18
N GLU A 36 -12.89 -5.25 -2.31
CA GLU A 36 -12.97 -3.81 -2.56
C GLU A 36 -12.39 -3.01 -1.39
N GLU A 37 -12.70 -3.39 -0.16
CA GLU A 37 -12.15 -2.76 1.04
C GLU A 37 -10.63 -2.92 1.10
N ARG A 38 -10.12 -4.10 0.74
CA ARG A 38 -8.69 -4.37 0.68
C ARG A 38 -7.98 -3.51 -0.37
N GLU A 39 -8.59 -3.35 -1.54
CA GLU A 39 -8.04 -2.49 -2.59
C GLU A 39 -7.98 -1.03 -2.14
N LYS A 40 -9.01 -0.55 -1.45
CA LYS A 40 -9.02 0.81 -0.89
C LYS A 40 -7.90 1.00 0.14
N GLU A 41 -7.69 0.03 1.01
CA GLU A 41 -6.59 0.07 1.98
C GLU A 41 -5.23 0.08 1.30
N ASN A 42 -5.07 -0.72 0.24
CA ASN A 42 -3.83 -0.80 -0.52
C ASN A 42 -3.55 0.46 -1.33
N GLU A 43 -4.57 1.22 -1.69
CA GLU A 43 -4.43 2.49 -2.40
C GLU A 43 -4.09 3.66 -1.49
N GLN A 44 -4.32 3.52 -0.19
CA GLN A 44 -4.01 4.58 0.76
C GLN A 44 -2.50 4.68 1.00
N ALA A 45 -2.03 5.90 1.26
CA ALA A 45 -0.65 6.12 1.64
C ALA A 45 -0.34 5.34 2.93
N PRO A 46 0.83 4.68 3.02
CA PRO A 46 1.21 4.01 4.25
C PRO A 46 1.30 5.04 5.38
N ARG A 47 0.98 4.62 6.58
CA ARG A 47 1.13 5.48 7.75
C ARG A 47 2.63 5.62 8.06
N TYR A 48 2.97 5.65 9.27
CA TYR A 48 4.36 5.75 9.69
C TYR A 48 5.15 4.47 9.34
N VAL A 49 6.27 4.61 8.63
CA VAL A 49 7.15 3.49 8.27
C VAL A 49 8.42 3.58 9.09
N MET A 50 8.70 2.57 9.89
CA MET A 50 9.94 2.47 10.67
C MET A 50 10.88 1.45 10.06
N LYS A 51 12.15 1.84 9.92
CA LYS A 51 13.23 0.94 9.47
C LYS A 51 14.36 0.96 10.47
N ALA A 52 15.01 -0.19 10.66
CA ALA A 52 16.18 -0.29 11.53
C ALA A 52 17.30 0.64 11.05
N GLY A 53 17.88 1.42 11.95
CA GLY A 53 18.95 2.37 11.62
C GLY A 53 18.45 3.68 11.00
N HIS A 54 17.16 3.89 10.88
CA HIS A 54 16.59 5.14 10.37
C HIS A 54 15.89 5.90 11.49
N GLU A 55 16.14 7.21 11.55
CA GLU A 55 15.46 8.11 12.46
C GLU A 55 14.57 9.05 11.65
N VAL A 56 13.27 8.99 11.87
CA VAL A 56 12.28 9.79 11.14
C VAL A 56 12.10 11.14 11.83
N LEU A 57 12.36 12.22 11.11
CA LEU A 57 12.25 13.60 11.63
C LEU A 57 10.95 14.27 11.23
N GLU A 58 10.46 13.99 10.04
CA GLU A 58 9.25 14.62 9.53
C GLU A 58 8.51 13.65 8.61
N ILE A 59 7.18 13.73 8.59
CA ILE A 59 6.32 12.90 7.75
C ILE A 59 5.36 13.80 6.99
N LYS A 60 5.32 13.64 5.66
CA LYS A 60 4.39 14.38 4.79
C LYS A 60 3.62 13.40 3.91
N PRO A 61 2.34 13.13 4.22
CA PRO A 61 1.50 12.34 3.32
C PRO A 61 1.01 13.20 2.17
N VAL A 62 1.23 12.74 0.95
CA VAL A 62 0.76 13.43 -0.27
C VAL A 62 0.12 12.39 -1.19
N GLY A 63 -1.21 12.44 -1.32
CA GLY A 63 -1.93 11.48 -2.14
C GLY A 63 -1.76 10.05 -1.65
N LYS A 64 -1.21 9.19 -2.50
CA LYS A 64 -0.97 7.78 -2.18
C LYS A 64 0.44 7.50 -1.65
N ILE A 65 1.25 8.53 -1.52
CA ILE A 65 2.66 8.41 -1.11
C ILE A 65 2.86 9.11 0.22
N THR A 66 3.59 8.47 1.12
CA THR A 66 4.03 9.08 2.37
C THR A 66 5.52 9.40 2.24
N TYR A 67 5.86 10.69 2.36
CA TYR A 67 7.25 11.13 2.36
C TYR A 67 7.74 11.28 3.79
N GLN A 68 8.90 10.71 4.07
CA GLN A 68 9.52 10.80 5.39
C GLN A 68 10.92 11.37 5.28
N LEU A 69 11.23 12.34 6.13
CA LEU A 69 12.58 12.89 6.26
C LEU A 69 13.31 12.04 7.29
N GLU A 70 14.37 11.35 6.86
CA GLU A 70 15.04 10.34 7.67
C GLU A 70 16.54 10.56 7.72
N LYS A 71 17.13 10.37 8.91
CA LYS A 71 18.55 10.20 9.09
C LYS A 71 18.87 8.72 9.08
N VAL A 72 19.93 8.32 8.39
CA VAL A 72 20.25 6.92 8.13
C VAL A 72 21.63 6.59 8.67
N ARG A 73 21.73 5.52 9.46
CA ARG A 73 23.00 4.97 9.86
C ARG A 73 23.51 4.05 8.75
N CYS A 74 24.75 4.30 8.30
CA CYS A 74 25.33 3.56 7.16
C CYS A 74 25.77 2.15 7.49
N GLY A 75 25.77 1.75 8.75
CA GLY A 75 26.20 0.42 9.18
C GLY A 75 27.70 0.21 9.28
N LYS A 76 28.50 1.21 8.94
CA LYS A 76 29.96 1.14 9.09
C LYS A 76 30.34 1.38 10.55
N PRO A 77 31.15 0.50 11.19
CA PRO A 77 31.41 0.61 12.62
C PRO A 77 32.21 1.86 13.03
N ASN A 78 33.01 2.45 12.15
CA ASN A 78 33.84 3.61 12.47
C ASN A 78 33.38 4.88 11.74
N CYS A 79 32.09 4.99 11.43
CA CYS A 79 31.59 6.18 10.76
C CYS A 79 31.33 7.31 11.75
N GLU A 80 32.15 8.35 11.68
CA GLU A 80 32.01 9.55 12.52
C GLU A 80 30.90 10.49 12.08
N LYS A 81 30.45 10.35 10.83
CA LYS A 81 29.44 11.21 10.24
C LYS A 81 28.02 10.68 10.38
N CYS A 82 27.83 9.49 10.96
CA CYS A 82 26.51 8.92 11.19
C CYS A 82 25.77 9.61 12.34
N PRO A 83 24.45 9.71 12.24
CA PRO A 83 23.62 9.31 11.09
C PRO A 83 23.75 10.28 9.92
N HIS A 84 23.68 9.75 8.70
CA HIS A 84 23.72 10.55 7.47
C HIS A 84 22.35 11.17 7.16
N GLY A 85 22.37 12.29 6.50
CA GLY A 85 21.16 12.97 6.10
C GLY A 85 21.00 14.30 6.80
N PRO A 86 19.75 14.80 6.92
CA PRO A 86 18.51 14.06 6.60
C PRO A 86 18.21 14.01 5.09
N TYR A 87 17.57 12.91 4.70
CA TYR A 87 17.14 12.69 3.31
C TYR A 87 15.66 12.34 3.27
N TRP A 88 14.98 12.73 2.19
CA TRP A 88 13.59 12.38 1.95
C TRP A 88 13.49 11.03 1.27
N TYR A 89 12.60 10.19 1.79
CA TYR A 89 12.24 8.89 1.20
C TYR A 89 10.74 8.86 0.97
N GLY A 90 10.32 8.27 -0.14
CA GLY A 90 8.91 8.07 -0.42
C GLY A 90 8.51 6.62 -0.17
N TYR A 91 7.33 6.42 0.38
CA TYR A 91 6.75 5.11 0.66
C TYR A 91 5.38 5.03 0.05
N LYS A 92 5.14 3.99 -0.74
CA LYS A 92 3.84 3.74 -1.35
C LYS A 92 3.54 2.26 -1.36
N ARG A 93 2.28 1.91 -1.52
CA ARG A 93 1.87 0.52 -1.65
C ARG A 93 1.57 0.22 -3.11
N VAL A 94 2.18 -0.84 -3.63
CA VAL A 94 1.97 -1.33 -4.99
C VAL A 94 1.55 -2.79 -4.89
N SER A 95 0.32 -3.09 -5.31
CA SER A 95 -0.26 -4.44 -5.23
C SER A 95 -0.15 -5.07 -3.84
N GLY A 96 -0.41 -4.26 -2.80
CA GLY A 96 -0.35 -4.69 -1.41
C GLY A 96 1.03 -4.73 -0.80
N LYS A 97 2.07 -4.44 -1.57
CA LYS A 97 3.46 -4.42 -1.07
C LYS A 97 3.92 -3.00 -0.83
N LEU A 98 4.66 -2.81 0.26
CA LEU A 98 5.27 -1.53 0.57
C LEU A 98 6.55 -1.36 -0.25
N VAL A 99 6.59 -0.29 -1.03
CA VAL A 99 7.74 0.06 -1.86
C VAL A 99 8.31 1.38 -1.38
N SER A 100 9.63 1.46 -1.25
CA SER A 100 10.32 2.69 -0.86
C SER A 100 11.21 3.17 -1.98
N PHE A 101 11.41 4.49 -2.06
CA PHE A 101 12.31 5.09 -3.02
C PHE A 101 12.97 6.33 -2.44
N TYR A 102 14.19 6.59 -2.87
CA TYR A 102 14.96 7.76 -2.45
C TYR A 102 14.50 8.99 -3.23
N VAL A 103 14.25 10.08 -2.54
CA VAL A 103 13.83 11.35 -3.16
C VAL A 103 15.00 12.34 -3.21
N GLY A 104 15.69 12.59 -2.10
CA GLY A 104 16.78 13.52 -2.03
C GLY A 104 16.77 14.36 -0.76
N LYS A 105 17.58 15.42 -0.75
CA LYS A 105 17.67 16.32 0.40
C LYS A 105 16.45 17.22 0.54
N GLU A 106 15.75 17.49 -0.56
CA GLU A 106 14.55 18.33 -0.60
C GLU A 106 13.46 17.67 -1.41
N LEU A 107 12.21 17.91 -1.02
CA LEU A 107 11.07 17.44 -1.80
C LEU A 107 10.90 18.30 -3.06
N PRO A 108 10.54 17.68 -4.20
CA PRO A 108 10.24 18.46 -5.41
C PRO A 108 9.11 19.46 -5.16
N LYS A 109 9.17 20.60 -5.83
CA LYS A 109 8.15 21.65 -5.73
C LYS A 109 6.74 21.16 -6.04
N ILE A 110 6.62 20.21 -6.97
CA ILE A 110 5.33 19.60 -7.35
C ILE A 110 4.69 18.90 -6.14
N VAL A 111 5.47 18.21 -5.32
CA VAL A 111 4.99 17.53 -4.11
C VAL A 111 4.48 18.56 -3.09
N ASN A 112 5.23 19.63 -2.89
CA ASN A 112 4.85 20.70 -1.96
C ASN A 112 3.58 21.45 -2.42
N ARG A 113 3.39 21.64 -3.71
CA ARG A 113 2.19 22.26 -4.26
C ARG A 113 0.94 21.42 -4.03
N LYS A 114 1.04 20.11 -4.20
CA LYS A 114 -0.09 19.19 -3.95
C LYS A 114 -0.56 19.24 -2.50
N LYS A 115 0.34 19.52 -1.57
CA LYS A 115 0.01 19.66 -0.15
C LYS A 115 -0.81 20.92 0.14
N LEU A 116 -0.63 21.96 -0.64
CA LEU A 116 -1.32 23.26 -0.46
C LEU A 116 -2.75 23.26 -1.03
N LEU A 117 -3.06 22.26 -1.83
CA LEU A 117 -4.40 22.06 -2.40
C LEU A 117 -5.24 21.14 -1.54
#